data_cd8a4a6555902cfee2e9065ce3df17b2
#
_entry.id   cd8a4a6555902cfee2e9065ce3df17b2
#
_cell.length_a   1.000
_cell.length_b   1.000
_cell.length_c   1.000
_cell.angle_alpha   90.00
_cell.angle_beta   90.00
_cell.angle_gamma   90.00
#
_symmetry.space_group_name_H-M   'P 1'
#
loop_
_entity.id
_entity.type
_entity.pdbx_description
1 polymer ?
#
loop_
_entity_poly.entity_id
_entity_poly.type
_entity_poly.pdbx_seq_one_letter_code
_entity_poly.pdbx_strand_id
1 'polypeptide(L)'
;VLELQEVIINSDREDPAYAIIRKAIEYRQDNLKSVRSFSCDAYIKGLQKLIEAPDKVLGIQLSTIVDVDSNNSGIVYLSESSSTFHYQYPDKSKEIMHASIVSGDDQQFSWNDAASMQMNFYNNLETLEGFSQRGFVSPIADNALFFYSYSLQGQTYENNHVIYKIAVTPKRKSDPAYTGTIYITDHEYRFTALQ
;
A
#
# COMPACT_ATOMS: atom_id res chain seq x y z
N VAL A 1 24.99 -10.80 2.20
CA VAL A 1 25.44 -9.94 1.08
C VAL A 1 24.44 -10.16 -0.04
N LEU A 2 23.65 -9.14 -0.37
CA LEU A 2 22.67 -9.17 -1.46
C LEU A 2 23.44 -8.93 -2.77
N GLU A 3 23.60 -9.96 -3.59
CA GLU A 3 24.09 -9.81 -4.96
C GLU A 3 22.91 -9.49 -5.89
N LEU A 4 22.87 -8.24 -6.37
CA LEU A 4 21.97 -7.83 -7.45
C LEU A 4 22.63 -8.24 -8.78
N GLN A 5 22.02 -9.17 -9.51
CA GLN A 5 22.40 -9.45 -10.88
C GLN A 5 21.73 -8.45 -11.83
N GLU A 6 22.51 -7.79 -12.67
CA GLU A 6 22.03 -6.87 -13.69
C GLU A 6 21.26 -7.65 -14.76
N VAL A 7 20.03 -7.22 -15.05
CA VAL A 7 19.21 -7.76 -16.13
C VAL A 7 19.40 -6.94 -17.39
N ILE A 8 20.03 -7.51 -18.41
CA ILE A 8 20.18 -6.87 -19.73
C ILE A 8 18.85 -7.03 -20.49
N ILE A 9 18.14 -5.93 -20.68
CA ILE A 9 16.88 -5.88 -21.44
C ILE A 9 17.20 -5.55 -22.90
N ASN A 10 16.92 -6.48 -23.82
CA ASN A 10 16.96 -6.22 -25.26
C ASN A 10 15.71 -5.44 -25.69
N SER A 11 15.86 -4.33 -26.37
CA SER A 11 14.80 -3.39 -26.75
C SER A 11 13.68 -3.96 -27.64
N ASP A 12 13.86 -5.11 -28.26
CA ASP A 12 12.90 -5.73 -29.20
C ASP A 12 12.03 -6.85 -28.55
N ARG A 13 12.18 -7.10 -27.25
CA ARG A 13 11.38 -8.11 -26.53
C ARG A 13 10.59 -7.47 -25.41
N GLU A 14 9.37 -7.96 -25.19
CA GLU A 14 8.56 -7.61 -24.05
C GLU A 14 9.37 -7.81 -22.76
N ASP A 15 9.30 -6.82 -21.83
CA ASP A 15 10.02 -6.91 -20.55
C ASP A 15 9.64 -8.21 -19.80
N PRO A 16 10.61 -8.97 -19.28
CA PRO A 16 10.36 -10.22 -18.55
C PRO A 16 9.36 -10.08 -17.39
N ALA A 17 9.21 -8.89 -16.82
CA ALA A 17 8.22 -8.60 -15.79
C ALA A 17 6.81 -8.98 -16.22
N TYR A 18 6.44 -8.81 -17.49
CA TYR A 18 5.08 -9.11 -17.97
C TYR A 18 4.73 -10.60 -17.86
N ALA A 19 5.69 -11.49 -18.12
CA ALA A 19 5.49 -12.93 -17.95
C ALA A 19 5.25 -13.29 -16.48
N ILE A 20 6.00 -12.66 -15.56
CA ILE A 20 5.87 -12.86 -14.11
C ILE A 20 4.52 -12.33 -13.64
N ILE A 21 4.11 -11.14 -14.09
CA ILE A 21 2.83 -10.54 -13.74
C ILE A 21 1.65 -11.39 -14.24
N ARG A 22 1.69 -11.91 -15.47
CA ARG A 22 0.63 -12.82 -15.96
C ARG A 22 0.48 -14.04 -15.07
N LYS A 23 1.60 -14.60 -14.59
CA LYS A 23 1.57 -15.70 -13.64
C LYS A 23 1.01 -15.28 -12.29
N ALA A 24 1.41 -14.12 -11.76
CA ALA A 24 0.86 -13.60 -10.50
C ALA A 24 -0.67 -13.39 -10.60
N ILE A 25 -1.17 -12.90 -11.73
CA ILE A 25 -2.60 -12.78 -12.01
C ILE A 25 -3.29 -14.15 -12.05
N GLU A 26 -2.69 -15.14 -12.73
CA GLU A 26 -3.21 -16.51 -12.83
C GLU A 26 -3.34 -17.15 -11.43
N TYR A 27 -2.29 -17.06 -10.59
CA TYR A 27 -2.25 -17.65 -9.24
C TYR A 27 -2.95 -16.80 -8.17
N ARG A 28 -3.43 -15.60 -8.52
CA ARG A 28 -3.99 -14.63 -7.57
C ARG A 28 -5.07 -15.19 -6.67
N GLN A 29 -6.04 -15.92 -7.25
CA GLN A 29 -7.15 -16.49 -6.50
C GLN A 29 -6.73 -17.62 -5.55
N ASP A 30 -5.76 -18.41 -5.94
CA ASP A 30 -5.21 -19.48 -5.09
C ASP A 30 -4.42 -18.89 -3.94
N ASN A 31 -3.63 -17.86 -4.20
CA ASN A 31 -2.88 -17.12 -3.18
C ASN A 31 -3.82 -16.41 -2.19
N LEU A 32 -4.90 -15.78 -2.67
CA LEU A 32 -5.91 -15.16 -1.81
C LEU A 32 -6.52 -16.17 -0.83
N LYS A 33 -6.78 -17.39 -1.28
CA LYS A 33 -7.41 -18.45 -0.48
C LYS A 33 -6.42 -19.26 0.36
N SER A 34 -5.12 -19.09 0.15
CA SER A 34 -4.09 -19.90 0.82
C SER A 34 -3.98 -19.59 2.31
N VAL A 35 -4.19 -18.33 2.71
CA VAL A 35 -4.17 -17.89 4.10
C VAL A 35 -5.60 -17.85 4.64
N ARG A 36 -5.95 -18.85 5.45
CA ARG A 36 -7.31 -18.96 6.01
C ARG A 36 -7.50 -18.19 7.30
N SER A 37 -6.44 -18.03 8.07
CA SER A 37 -6.47 -17.22 9.29
C SER A 37 -5.07 -16.82 9.69
N PHE A 38 -4.93 -15.64 10.31
CA PHE A 38 -3.70 -15.22 10.96
C PHE A 38 -4.01 -14.30 12.14
N SER A 39 -3.01 -14.13 12.99
CA SER A 39 -3.01 -13.15 14.07
C SER A 39 -1.65 -12.44 14.06
N CYS A 40 -1.67 -11.14 14.25
CA CYS A 40 -0.44 -10.35 14.36
C CYS A 40 -0.62 -9.20 15.36
N ASP A 41 0.48 -8.78 15.93
CA ASP A 41 0.52 -7.55 16.70
C ASP A 41 0.73 -6.39 15.72
N ALA A 42 -0.12 -5.38 15.82
CA ALA A 42 -0.09 -4.18 15.01
C ALA A 42 0.33 -2.98 15.86
N TYR A 43 1.26 -2.20 15.35
CA TYR A 43 1.61 -0.88 15.87
C TYR A 43 1.43 0.14 14.76
N ILE A 44 0.61 1.13 15.00
CA ILE A 44 0.26 2.14 14.01
C ILE A 44 0.63 3.51 14.56
N LYS A 45 1.28 4.30 13.71
CA LYS A 45 1.55 5.71 13.97
C LYS A 45 0.99 6.54 12.83
N GLY A 46 -0.05 7.31 13.11
CA GLY A 46 -0.70 8.23 12.18
C GLY A 46 -0.16 9.65 12.36
N LEU A 47 0.17 10.32 11.26
CA LEU A 47 0.60 11.71 11.25
C LEU A 47 -0.05 12.44 10.09
N GLN A 48 -0.73 13.57 10.39
CA GLN A 48 -1.13 14.54 9.37
C GLN A 48 -0.37 15.84 9.59
N LYS A 49 0.29 16.27 8.53
CA LYS A 49 1.03 17.53 8.52
C LYS A 49 0.39 18.47 7.51
N LEU A 50 0.07 19.67 7.96
CA LEU A 50 -0.27 20.78 7.10
C LEU A 50 1.02 21.33 6.49
N ILE A 51 1.04 21.57 5.17
CA ILE A 51 2.22 22.09 4.46
C ILE A 51 1.78 23.32 3.67
N GLU A 52 2.42 24.47 3.90
CA GLU A 52 2.19 25.71 3.14
C GLU A 52 0.71 26.12 3.00
N ALA A 53 -0.01 26.08 4.10
CA ALA A 53 -1.42 26.43 4.08
C ALA A 53 -1.61 27.98 3.98
N PRO A 54 -2.77 28.46 3.46
CA PRO A 54 -3.05 29.87 3.40
C PRO A 54 -3.18 30.47 4.81
N ASP A 55 -2.80 31.75 4.98
CA ASP A 55 -2.85 32.46 6.26
C ASP A 55 -4.25 32.48 6.88
N LYS A 56 -5.29 32.40 6.07
CA LYS A 56 -6.69 32.41 6.49
C LYS A 56 -7.48 31.29 5.83
N VAL A 57 -8.26 30.60 6.63
CA VAL A 57 -9.23 29.60 6.21
C VAL A 57 -10.63 30.10 6.62
N LEU A 58 -11.54 30.24 5.66
CA LEU A 58 -12.89 30.80 5.87
C LEU A 58 -12.90 32.15 6.60
N GLY A 59 -11.88 32.99 6.35
CA GLY A 59 -11.75 34.31 6.96
C GLY A 59 -11.13 34.34 8.36
N ILE A 60 -10.81 33.17 8.95
CA ILE A 60 -10.18 33.02 10.26
C ILE A 60 -8.68 32.78 10.07
N GLN A 61 -7.85 33.43 10.89
CA GLN A 61 -6.40 33.23 10.91
C GLN A 61 -6.08 31.76 11.25
N LEU A 62 -5.26 31.10 10.42
CA LEU A 62 -4.90 29.69 10.61
C LEU A 62 -4.26 29.42 11.98
N SER A 63 -3.39 30.31 12.42
CA SER A 63 -2.69 30.20 13.72
C SER A 63 -3.62 30.28 14.95
N THR A 64 -4.90 30.65 14.78
CA THR A 64 -5.88 30.61 15.86
C THR A 64 -6.63 29.28 15.93
N ILE A 65 -6.53 28.46 14.89
CA ILE A 65 -7.23 27.17 14.77
C ILE A 65 -6.25 26.01 15.01
N VAL A 66 -5.04 26.14 14.52
CA VAL A 66 -4.00 25.09 14.54
C VAL A 66 -2.66 25.70 14.91
N ASP A 67 -1.84 24.96 15.65
CA ASP A 67 -0.47 25.34 15.93
C ASP A 67 0.39 25.16 14.68
N VAL A 68 0.83 26.29 14.09
CA VAL A 68 1.61 26.32 12.86
C VAL A 68 2.87 27.18 13.01
N ASP A 69 3.90 26.82 12.28
CA ASP A 69 5.14 27.59 12.18
C ASP A 69 4.98 28.85 11.28
N SER A 70 6.08 29.60 11.10
CA SER A 70 6.13 30.82 10.27
C SER A 70 5.81 30.58 8.78
N ASN A 71 5.81 29.33 8.31
CA ASN A 71 5.48 28.94 6.96
C ASN A 71 4.05 28.34 6.87
N ASN A 72 3.23 28.52 7.89
CA ASN A 72 1.90 27.91 8.03
C ASN A 72 1.95 26.37 7.89
N SER A 73 2.99 25.76 8.41
CA SER A 73 3.16 24.30 8.47
C SER A 73 3.07 23.82 9.91
N GLY A 74 2.38 22.74 10.15
CA GLY A 74 2.21 22.20 11.51
C GLY A 74 1.66 20.79 11.50
N ILE A 75 1.78 20.10 12.64
CA ILE A 75 1.16 18.78 12.84
C ILE A 75 -0.26 19.02 13.35
N VAL A 76 -1.25 18.62 12.57
CA VAL A 76 -2.67 18.79 12.89
C VAL A 76 -3.30 17.54 13.49
N TYR A 77 -2.68 16.39 13.28
CA TYR A 77 -3.11 15.11 13.83
C TYR A 77 -1.91 14.22 14.11
N LEU A 78 -1.92 13.58 15.27
CA LEU A 78 -0.95 12.55 15.66
C LEU A 78 -1.72 11.44 16.38
N SER A 79 -1.54 10.22 15.95
CA SER A 79 -2.05 9.04 16.65
C SER A 79 -0.98 7.99 16.82
N GLU A 80 -1.11 7.20 17.87
CA GLU A 80 -0.27 6.06 18.15
C GLU A 80 -1.13 4.97 18.78
N SER A 81 -1.10 3.75 18.24
CA SER A 81 -1.87 2.64 18.76
C SER A 81 -1.10 1.33 18.71
N SER A 82 -1.45 0.44 19.61
CA SER A 82 -0.96 -0.93 19.66
C SER A 82 -2.15 -1.88 19.86
N SER A 83 -2.24 -2.89 19.01
CA SER A 83 -3.35 -3.83 19.03
C SER A 83 -2.90 -5.24 18.63
N THR A 84 -3.73 -6.25 18.90
CA THR A 84 -3.63 -7.57 18.28
C THR A 84 -4.76 -7.71 17.26
N PHE A 85 -4.38 -7.89 16.00
CA PHE A 85 -5.29 -8.06 14.87
C PHE A 85 -5.43 -9.55 14.53
N HIS A 86 -6.69 -10.01 14.35
CA HIS A 86 -7.02 -11.36 13.95
C HIS A 86 -7.82 -11.31 12.65
N TYR A 87 -7.45 -12.16 11.70
CA TYR A 87 -8.15 -12.33 10.44
C TYR A 87 -8.59 -13.78 10.25
N GLN A 88 -9.76 -13.97 9.67
CA GLN A 88 -10.27 -15.26 9.22
C GLN A 88 -10.97 -15.11 7.88
N TYR A 89 -10.46 -15.83 6.87
CA TYR A 89 -11.06 -15.86 5.53
C TYR A 89 -12.56 -16.24 5.59
N PRO A 90 -13.46 -15.64 4.77
CA PRO A 90 -13.13 -14.72 3.69
C PRO A 90 -12.98 -13.24 4.13
N ASP A 91 -13.66 -12.83 5.21
CA ASP A 91 -13.89 -11.40 5.51
C ASP A 91 -14.04 -11.08 7.00
N LYS A 92 -13.81 -12.07 7.90
CA LYS A 92 -13.94 -11.82 9.33
C LYS A 92 -12.65 -11.26 9.90
N SER A 93 -12.77 -10.15 10.61
CA SER A 93 -11.67 -9.57 11.38
C SER A 93 -12.12 -9.25 12.79
N LYS A 94 -11.15 -9.24 13.70
CA LYS A 94 -11.31 -8.79 15.08
C LYS A 94 -10.02 -8.13 15.51
N GLU A 95 -10.14 -6.95 16.08
CA GLU A 95 -9.01 -6.24 16.66
C GLU A 95 -9.21 -6.06 18.17
N ILE A 96 -8.14 -6.27 18.91
CA ILE A 96 -8.09 -6.05 20.35
C ILE A 96 -7.09 -4.91 20.58
N MET A 97 -7.62 -3.72 20.85
CA MET A 97 -6.82 -2.54 21.15
C MET A 97 -6.23 -2.67 22.56
N HIS A 98 -4.90 -2.53 22.68
CA HIS A 98 -4.17 -2.54 23.94
C HIS A 98 -3.90 -1.12 24.44
N ALA A 99 -3.54 -0.23 23.53
CA ALA A 99 -3.29 1.18 23.82
C ALA A 99 -3.59 2.03 22.61
N SER A 100 -4.14 3.21 22.82
CA SER A 100 -4.34 4.21 21.77
C SER A 100 -4.23 5.61 22.36
N ILE A 101 -3.46 6.47 21.70
CA ILE A 101 -3.32 7.90 22.02
C ILE A 101 -3.58 8.68 20.73
N VAL A 102 -4.45 9.67 20.81
CA VAL A 102 -4.77 10.57 19.71
C VAL A 102 -4.60 12.01 20.18
N SER A 103 -3.94 12.85 19.40
CA SER A 103 -3.82 14.29 19.60
C SER A 103 -4.21 15.01 18.32
N GLY A 104 -5.04 16.04 18.43
CA GLY A 104 -5.61 16.79 17.32
C GLY A 104 -7.11 16.54 17.16
N ASP A 105 -7.69 17.04 16.08
CA ASP A 105 -9.12 16.85 15.76
C ASP A 105 -9.35 15.47 15.13
N ASP A 106 -10.01 14.58 15.87
CA ASP A 106 -10.26 13.18 15.47
C ASP A 106 -11.62 12.99 14.75
N GLN A 107 -12.34 14.05 14.50
CA GLN A 107 -13.76 13.96 14.08
C GLN A 107 -13.96 13.43 12.66
N GLN A 108 -12.95 13.36 11.80
CA GLN A 108 -13.13 12.92 10.41
C GLN A 108 -12.34 11.68 9.99
N PHE A 109 -11.15 11.44 10.53
CA PHE A 109 -10.33 10.28 10.19
C PHE A 109 -9.42 9.89 11.35
N SER A 110 -9.70 8.77 11.96
CA SER A 110 -8.80 8.19 12.95
C SER A 110 -8.07 7.01 12.32
N TRP A 111 -6.76 7.18 12.04
CA TRP A 111 -5.92 6.10 11.52
C TRP A 111 -5.19 5.42 12.67
N ASN A 112 -5.94 4.80 13.54
CA ASN A 112 -5.40 4.16 14.75
C ASN A 112 -5.83 2.70 14.90
N ASP A 113 -6.49 2.11 13.91
CA ASP A 113 -6.87 0.71 13.92
C ASP A 113 -6.34 -0.03 12.68
N ALA A 114 -5.93 -1.30 12.86
CA ALA A 114 -5.37 -2.13 11.81
C ALA A 114 -6.43 -2.61 10.81
N ALA A 115 -7.69 -2.71 11.24
CA ALA A 115 -8.76 -3.18 10.40
C ALA A 115 -9.05 -2.21 9.24
N SER A 116 -9.05 -0.90 9.50
CA SER A 116 -9.26 0.14 8.47
C SER A 116 -8.06 0.34 7.55
N MET A 117 -6.86 -0.10 7.97
CA MET A 117 -5.62 0.02 7.20
C MET A 117 -5.27 -1.25 6.42
N GLN A 118 -6.11 -2.27 6.48
CA GLN A 118 -5.87 -3.53 5.79
C GLN A 118 -5.96 -3.34 4.28
N MET A 119 -4.88 -3.67 3.56
CA MET A 119 -4.82 -3.69 2.10
C MET A 119 -4.59 -5.12 1.61
N ASN A 120 -5.38 -5.56 0.63
CA ASN A 120 -5.25 -6.88 0.04
C ASN A 120 -5.08 -6.81 -1.47
N PHE A 121 -3.85 -6.76 -1.95
CA PHE A 121 -3.54 -6.65 -3.38
C PHE A 121 -3.98 -7.85 -4.22
N TYR A 122 -4.45 -8.93 -3.62
CA TYR A 122 -5.11 -10.03 -4.34
C TYR A 122 -6.55 -9.70 -4.75
N ASN A 123 -7.16 -8.63 -4.23
CA ASN A 123 -8.41 -8.08 -4.74
C ASN A 123 -8.16 -7.33 -6.07
N ASN A 124 -9.18 -7.17 -6.90
CA ASN A 124 -9.08 -6.38 -8.13
C ASN A 124 -8.98 -4.88 -7.85
N LEU A 125 -9.72 -4.43 -6.83
CA LEU A 125 -9.80 -3.05 -6.39
C LEU A 125 -9.57 -3.00 -4.88
N GLU A 126 -8.78 -2.04 -4.45
CA GLU A 126 -8.59 -1.69 -3.05
C GLU A 126 -9.21 -0.32 -2.78
N THR A 127 -10.11 -0.27 -1.81
CA THR A 127 -10.71 0.98 -1.34
C THR A 127 -10.03 1.39 -0.04
N LEU A 128 -9.39 2.55 -0.06
CA LEU A 128 -8.91 3.19 1.15
C LEU A 128 -9.94 4.26 1.55
N GLU A 129 -10.55 4.06 2.70
CA GLU A 129 -11.54 4.98 3.24
C GLU A 129 -10.93 6.38 3.37
N GLY A 130 -11.63 7.40 2.86
CA GLY A 130 -11.12 8.77 2.84
C GLY A 130 -10.26 9.18 1.65
N PHE A 131 -9.71 8.24 0.87
CA PHE A 131 -8.85 8.58 -0.29
C PHE A 131 -9.56 8.44 -1.64
N SER A 132 -10.36 7.42 -1.84
CA SER A 132 -11.08 7.23 -3.10
C SER A 132 -12.33 6.39 -2.93
N GLN A 133 -13.46 6.91 -3.39
CA GLN A 133 -14.71 6.14 -3.48
C GLN A 133 -14.68 5.09 -4.61
N ARG A 134 -13.80 5.27 -5.61
CA ARG A 134 -13.70 4.37 -6.77
C ARG A 134 -12.75 3.20 -6.55
N GLY A 135 -11.93 3.26 -5.49
CA GLY A 135 -10.85 2.31 -5.24
C GLY A 135 -9.68 2.46 -6.22
N PHE A 136 -8.60 1.77 -5.91
CA PHE A 136 -7.38 1.71 -6.71
C PHE A 136 -7.23 0.31 -7.31
N VAL A 137 -6.87 0.25 -8.59
CA VAL A 137 -6.67 -1.03 -9.27
C VAL A 137 -5.41 -1.71 -8.73
N SER A 138 -5.52 -2.97 -8.33
CA SER A 138 -4.35 -3.74 -7.88
C SER A 138 -3.34 -3.94 -9.03
N PRO A 139 -2.02 -3.89 -8.74
CA PRO A 139 -0.98 -4.20 -9.73
C PRO A 139 -1.03 -5.64 -10.29
N ILE A 140 -1.81 -6.52 -9.67
CA ILE A 140 -2.04 -7.89 -10.12
C ILE A 140 -3.54 -8.20 -10.31
N ALA A 141 -4.36 -7.16 -10.52
CA ALA A 141 -5.77 -7.33 -10.89
C ALA A 141 -5.93 -8.08 -12.22
N ASP A 142 -7.09 -8.66 -12.48
CA ASP A 142 -7.38 -9.39 -13.75
C ASP A 142 -7.11 -8.52 -14.99
N ASN A 143 -7.35 -7.22 -14.89
CA ASN A 143 -7.14 -6.24 -15.94
C ASN A 143 -5.90 -5.33 -15.71
N ALA A 144 -4.99 -5.71 -14.82
CA ALA A 144 -3.84 -4.90 -14.44
C ALA A 144 -2.96 -4.49 -15.63
N LEU A 145 -2.79 -5.37 -16.61
CA LEU A 145 -2.01 -5.09 -17.84
C LEU A 145 -2.57 -3.93 -18.68
N PHE A 146 -3.84 -3.57 -18.50
CA PHE A 146 -4.43 -2.39 -19.15
C PHE A 146 -4.02 -1.09 -18.46
N PHE A 147 -3.88 -1.12 -17.12
CA PHE A 147 -3.60 0.06 -16.30
C PHE A 147 -2.12 0.33 -16.10
N TYR A 148 -1.29 -0.71 -16.09
CA TYR A 148 0.11 -0.62 -15.69
C TYR A 148 1.11 -0.99 -16.78
N SER A 149 2.27 -0.34 -16.71
CA SER A 149 3.52 -0.77 -17.31
C SER A 149 4.40 -1.39 -16.21
N TYR A 150 5.13 -2.44 -16.58
CA TYR A 150 5.98 -3.19 -15.67
C TYR A 150 7.41 -3.24 -16.21
N SER A 151 8.38 -3.15 -15.31
CA SER A 151 9.79 -3.32 -15.64
C SER A 151 10.51 -4.12 -14.56
N LEU A 152 11.20 -5.19 -14.96
CA LEU A 152 12.01 -6.01 -14.08
C LEU A 152 13.27 -5.26 -13.67
N GLN A 153 13.37 -4.92 -12.38
CA GLN A 153 14.49 -4.16 -11.81
C GLN A 153 15.64 -5.07 -11.35
N GLY A 154 15.33 -6.35 -11.11
CA GLY A 154 16.29 -7.33 -10.62
C GLY A 154 15.61 -8.48 -9.90
N GLN A 155 16.45 -9.32 -9.29
CA GLN A 155 15.99 -10.43 -8.48
C GLN A 155 16.89 -10.63 -7.26
N THR A 156 16.31 -11.16 -6.18
CA THR A 156 17.02 -11.54 -4.97
C THR A 156 16.70 -12.99 -4.62
N TYR A 157 17.50 -13.57 -3.75
CA TYR A 157 17.28 -14.95 -3.26
C TYR A 157 17.01 -14.91 -1.77
N GLU A 158 15.89 -15.48 -1.35
CA GLU A 158 15.52 -15.60 0.04
C GLU A 158 14.91 -16.99 0.29
N ASN A 159 15.40 -17.71 1.31
CA ASN A 159 14.90 -19.04 1.69
C ASN A 159 14.76 -20.01 0.51
N ASN A 160 15.74 -20.05 -0.40
CA ASN A 160 15.74 -20.87 -1.61
C ASN A 160 14.72 -20.47 -2.69
N HIS A 161 14.08 -19.31 -2.56
CA HIS A 161 13.17 -18.76 -3.55
C HIS A 161 13.77 -17.53 -4.24
N VAL A 162 13.49 -17.39 -5.53
CA VAL A 162 13.77 -16.15 -6.25
C VAL A 162 12.65 -15.16 -5.96
N ILE A 163 13.01 -13.93 -5.63
CA ILE A 163 12.08 -12.82 -5.47
C ILE A 163 12.38 -11.80 -6.57
N TYR A 164 11.44 -11.62 -7.46
CA TYR A 164 11.51 -10.64 -8.54
C TYR A 164 11.13 -9.25 -8.03
N LYS A 165 11.99 -8.27 -8.28
CA LYS A 165 11.74 -6.86 -8.02
C LYS A 165 11.23 -6.19 -9.29
N ILE A 166 9.97 -5.73 -9.30
CA ILE A 166 9.29 -5.22 -10.48
C ILE A 166 8.79 -3.80 -10.21
N ALA A 167 9.24 -2.84 -11.01
CA ALA A 167 8.66 -1.50 -11.02
C ALA A 167 7.30 -1.50 -11.68
N VAL A 168 6.36 -0.80 -11.07
CA VAL A 168 4.97 -0.65 -11.51
C VAL A 168 4.68 0.82 -11.74
N THR A 169 4.20 1.17 -12.93
CA THR A 169 3.89 2.55 -13.30
C THR A 169 2.54 2.61 -14.01
N PRO A 170 1.61 3.48 -13.61
CA PRO A 170 0.36 3.69 -14.33
C PRO A 170 0.63 4.14 -15.77
N LYS A 171 -0.08 3.56 -16.73
CA LYS A 171 -0.01 3.98 -18.14
C LYS A 171 -0.60 5.37 -18.36
N ARG A 172 -1.54 5.78 -17.51
CA ARG A 172 -2.19 7.09 -17.55
C ARG A 172 -2.20 7.71 -16.15
N LYS A 173 -1.85 8.98 -16.04
CA LYS A 173 -1.80 9.71 -14.75
C LYS A 173 -3.17 9.87 -14.09
N SER A 174 -4.26 9.77 -14.86
CA SER A 174 -5.63 9.90 -14.38
C SER A 174 -6.23 8.61 -13.84
N ASP A 175 -5.57 7.48 -14.04
CA ASP A 175 -6.08 6.20 -13.58
C ASP A 175 -5.91 6.06 -12.05
N PRO A 176 -6.89 5.49 -11.34
CA PRO A 176 -6.77 5.19 -9.93
C PRO A 176 -5.85 3.96 -9.75
N ALA A 177 -4.56 4.21 -9.76
CA ALA A 177 -3.54 3.18 -9.83
C ALA A 177 -2.31 3.55 -8.98
N TYR A 178 -1.57 2.55 -8.55
CA TYR A 178 -0.38 2.69 -7.71
C TYR A 178 0.87 2.94 -8.55
N THR A 179 1.83 3.63 -7.98
CA THR A 179 3.20 3.71 -8.49
C THR A 179 4.14 3.18 -7.43
N GLY A 180 5.08 2.34 -7.80
CA GLY A 180 6.05 1.80 -6.84
C GLY A 180 6.76 0.56 -7.34
N THR A 181 7.23 -0.23 -6.40
CA THR A 181 7.93 -1.49 -6.66
C THR A 181 7.20 -2.62 -5.95
N ILE A 182 6.94 -3.70 -6.68
CA ILE A 182 6.36 -4.92 -6.13
C ILE A 182 7.38 -6.05 -6.14
N TYR A 183 7.21 -6.98 -5.21
CA TYR A 183 8.07 -8.14 -5.04
C TYR A 183 7.24 -9.41 -5.18
N ILE A 184 7.63 -10.29 -6.11
CA ILE A 184 6.89 -11.52 -6.45
C ILE A 184 7.84 -12.72 -6.39
N THR A 185 7.41 -13.79 -5.71
CA THR A 185 8.19 -15.06 -5.64
C THR A 185 8.08 -15.85 -6.95
N ASP A 186 9.03 -16.75 -7.19
CA ASP A 186 9.13 -17.56 -8.41
C ASP A 186 8.06 -18.67 -8.50
N HIS A 187 7.92 -19.55 -7.52
CA HIS A 187 7.11 -20.77 -7.66
C HIS A 187 5.60 -20.53 -7.56
N GLU A 188 5.17 -19.74 -6.57
CA GLU A 188 3.76 -19.50 -6.30
C GLU A 188 3.31 -18.14 -6.78
N TYR A 189 4.23 -17.37 -7.34
CA TYR A 189 3.99 -16.00 -7.82
C TYR A 189 3.27 -15.13 -6.79
N ARG A 190 3.64 -15.33 -5.52
CA ARG A 190 3.09 -14.57 -4.40
C ARG A 190 3.61 -13.15 -4.38
N PHE A 191 2.70 -12.26 -4.11
CA PHE A 191 2.99 -10.88 -3.79
C PHE A 191 3.50 -10.82 -2.34
N THR A 192 4.76 -10.42 -2.13
CA THR A 192 5.39 -10.44 -0.81
C THR A 192 5.59 -9.07 -0.20
N ALA A 193 5.78 -8.04 -1.02
CA ALA A 193 5.97 -6.67 -0.55
C ALA A 193 5.62 -5.64 -1.62
N LEU A 194 5.30 -4.43 -1.15
CA LEU A 194 5.14 -3.21 -1.93
C LEU A 194 6.04 -2.12 -1.31
N GLN A 195 6.69 -1.32 -2.16
CA GLN A 195 7.50 -0.19 -1.75
C GLN A 195 7.19 1.03 -2.61
#